data_3608a573d87be33905822653bdc86f98
#
_entry.id   3608a573d87be33905822653bdc86f98
#
_cell.length_a   1.000
_cell.length_b   1.000
_cell.length_c   1.000
_cell.angle_alpha   90.00
_cell.angle_beta   90.00
_cell.angle_gamma   90.00
#
_symmetry.space_group_name_H-M   'P 1'
#
loop_
_entity.id
_entity.type
_entity.pdbx_description
1 polymer ?
#
loop_
_entity_poly.entity_id
_entity_poly.type
_entity_poly.pdbx_seq_one_letter_code
_entity_poly.pdbx_strand_id
1 'polypeptide(L)'
;MTRNFATFVLFVALLCGQSAAPVKPGKVDGVVINSVTNDPVKKAAVTLQGLGRRANYSTVTDATGHFHFESVDPGQYQAMAFRDGFMPPQGNRFDPMSKPIAVAEEQQVKDLVMKLLPLAVASGHVFDEDGDPLVWVRVQALRYVYRHDGVRQLQPAGFASTNDLGEFQMLDLDPGRYYFLAAAQTQVPRLPANTKSAEPEQTYPDTFYPSASDAEQSTSTVVAAGAQVNGIDFRLHKAAAFHIRGKAVDGRTGEPIRNSRIRVQTRANLFFNNASVRQNGSFDVRGAVSGSYMLILQTLDQLTVRQIVEVGDHDVNDVALVLRPALEISGTVRWEGNPPAGQRRGQMRISLNALEYGSATSGEVNADGSFALKVTPGVYQIFTGCDGGAYLKSIHFRDQDVSKGKLDLTQLTTGSLTLVCGTDVGQIQGSAQTESGEPAAQALITIVPDEEHQYRMDLHYQLMSDPNGKFDYHDFAPGDYKVFAWESADADPQMLQSTEFRKAFESRAASVSVPAGGKASVQLKLISAADIEAEKNKLP
;
A
#
# COMPACT_ATOMS: atom_id res chain seq x y z
N MET A 1 -66.82 -0.39 -63.53
CA MET A 1 -67.48 0.67 -62.76
C MET A 1 -67.79 0.13 -61.35
N THR A 2 -67.16 0.61 -60.37
CA THR A 2 -67.59 0.94 -59.00
C THR A 2 -66.35 1.03 -58.13
N ARG A 3 -66.03 2.25 -57.70
CA ARG A 3 -64.92 2.64 -56.81
C ARG A 3 -65.32 2.37 -55.37
N ASN A 4 -64.56 1.55 -54.62
CA ASN A 4 -64.67 1.47 -53.16
C ASN A 4 -63.56 2.33 -52.54
N PHE A 5 -64.00 3.37 -51.81
CA PHE A 5 -63.17 4.19 -50.94
C PHE A 5 -63.01 3.47 -49.58
N ALA A 6 -61.77 3.12 -49.22
CA ALA A 6 -61.45 2.64 -47.89
C ALA A 6 -60.99 3.81 -47.02
N THR A 7 -61.77 4.15 -46.02
CA THR A 7 -61.47 5.21 -45.01
C THR A 7 -60.46 4.69 -44.01
N PHE A 8 -59.25 5.29 -44.01
CA PHE A 8 -58.20 4.99 -43.05
C PHE A 8 -58.44 5.86 -41.79
N VAL A 9 -58.84 5.25 -40.69
CA VAL A 9 -58.98 5.89 -39.37
C VAL A 9 -57.59 5.89 -38.69
N LEU A 10 -57.00 7.08 -38.55
CA LEU A 10 -55.72 7.28 -37.88
C LEU A 10 -55.97 7.32 -36.34
N PHE A 11 -55.57 6.25 -35.64
CA PHE A 11 -55.59 6.21 -34.16
C PHE A 11 -54.35 6.92 -33.66
N VAL A 12 -54.46 8.18 -33.21
CA VAL A 12 -53.42 8.88 -32.48
C VAL A 12 -53.46 8.41 -31.03
N ALA A 13 -52.54 7.52 -30.64
CA ALA A 13 -52.31 7.17 -29.24
C ALA A 13 -51.61 8.33 -28.54
N LEU A 14 -52.33 9.03 -27.69
CA LEU A 14 -51.71 9.94 -26.68
C LEU A 14 -50.91 9.10 -25.70
N LEU A 15 -49.58 9.08 -25.86
CA LEU A 15 -48.67 8.68 -24.77
C LEU A 15 -48.72 9.80 -23.71
N CYS A 16 -49.57 9.61 -22.68
CA CYS A 16 -49.43 10.33 -21.43
C CYS A 16 -48.06 9.98 -20.82
N GLY A 17 -47.10 10.86 -20.97
CA GLY A 17 -45.88 10.80 -20.19
C GLY A 17 -46.23 10.89 -18.71
N GLN A 18 -46.13 9.79 -17.98
CA GLN A 18 -46.16 9.80 -16.53
C GLN A 18 -44.96 10.62 -16.07
N SER A 19 -45.19 11.89 -15.74
CA SER A 19 -44.25 12.68 -14.96
C SER A 19 -44.06 11.94 -13.64
N ALA A 20 -42.85 11.43 -13.38
CA ALA A 20 -42.51 10.86 -12.10
C ALA A 20 -42.86 11.92 -11.02
N ALA A 21 -43.55 11.52 -9.99
CA ALA A 21 -43.87 12.42 -8.88
C ALA A 21 -42.55 13.03 -8.34
N PRO A 22 -42.52 14.32 -8.02
CA PRO A 22 -41.33 14.96 -7.50
C PRO A 22 -40.87 14.20 -6.26
N VAL A 23 -39.66 13.69 -6.29
CA VAL A 23 -39.03 12.99 -5.16
C VAL A 23 -38.84 13.99 -4.04
N LYS A 24 -39.39 13.70 -2.87
CA LYS A 24 -39.28 14.58 -1.70
C LYS A 24 -37.96 14.33 -0.97
N PRO A 25 -37.10 15.36 -0.85
CA PRO A 25 -35.81 15.21 -0.20
C PRO A 25 -35.93 14.97 1.31
N GLY A 26 -34.97 14.23 1.85
CA GLY A 26 -34.74 14.08 3.28
C GLY A 26 -33.73 15.10 3.81
N LYS A 27 -33.46 15.03 5.10
CA LYS A 27 -32.48 15.87 5.83
C LYS A 27 -31.50 14.98 6.58
N VAL A 28 -30.26 15.47 6.74
CA VAL A 28 -29.23 14.77 7.52
C VAL A 28 -28.55 15.75 8.46
N ASP A 29 -28.55 15.41 9.74
CA ASP A 29 -27.96 16.20 10.82
C ASP A 29 -26.93 15.37 11.57
N GLY A 30 -25.84 16.00 12.01
CA GLY A 30 -24.83 15.31 12.79
C GLY A 30 -23.78 16.23 13.39
N VAL A 31 -22.77 15.60 14.01
CA VAL A 31 -21.66 16.29 14.65
C VAL A 31 -20.34 15.60 14.27
N VAL A 32 -19.30 16.39 14.06
CA VAL A 32 -17.92 15.90 13.90
C VAL A 32 -17.17 16.20 15.19
N ILE A 33 -16.55 15.17 15.77
CA ILE A 33 -15.80 15.25 17.03
C ILE A 33 -14.38 14.71 16.88
N ASN A 34 -13.49 15.22 17.72
CA ASN A 34 -12.15 14.67 17.91
C ASN A 34 -12.26 13.30 18.61
N SER A 35 -11.69 12.26 18.02
CA SER A 35 -11.80 10.89 18.56
C SER A 35 -11.08 10.66 19.88
N VAL A 36 -10.13 11.53 20.25
CA VAL A 36 -9.34 11.45 21.50
C VAL A 36 -9.99 12.24 22.61
N THR A 37 -10.34 13.51 22.35
CA THR A 37 -10.83 14.44 23.38
C THR A 37 -12.35 14.54 23.43
N ASN A 38 -13.07 14.05 22.42
CA ASN A 38 -14.49 14.25 22.14
C ASN A 38 -14.90 15.72 21.93
N ASP A 39 -13.93 16.63 21.79
CA ASP A 39 -14.22 18.02 21.48
C ASP A 39 -14.80 18.17 20.06
N PRO A 40 -15.69 19.17 19.83
CA PRO A 40 -16.23 19.41 18.52
C PRO A 40 -15.17 19.89 17.52
N VAL A 41 -15.19 19.34 16.31
CA VAL A 41 -14.29 19.74 15.21
C VAL A 41 -15.00 20.77 14.32
N LYS A 42 -14.65 22.03 14.50
CA LYS A 42 -15.16 23.15 13.69
C LYS A 42 -14.51 23.19 12.30
N LYS A 43 -15.26 23.70 11.31
CA LYS A 43 -14.77 23.86 9.92
C LYS A 43 -14.30 22.54 9.28
N ALA A 44 -14.85 21.42 9.69
CA ALA A 44 -14.66 20.16 8.99
C ALA A 44 -15.59 20.11 7.78
N ALA A 45 -15.05 19.80 6.62
CA ALA A 45 -15.84 19.54 5.43
C ALA A 45 -16.51 18.17 5.55
N VAL A 46 -17.82 18.12 5.45
CA VAL A 46 -18.61 16.88 5.49
C VAL A 46 -19.20 16.64 4.10
N THR A 47 -19.01 15.46 3.57
CA THR A 47 -19.51 15.06 2.25
C THR A 47 -20.36 13.81 2.37
N LEU A 48 -21.53 13.81 1.73
CA LEU A 48 -22.33 12.62 1.46
C LEU A 48 -22.13 12.23 0.01
N GLN A 49 -21.43 11.13 -0.21
CA GLN A 49 -21.18 10.59 -1.55
C GLN A 49 -22.27 9.58 -1.90
N GLY A 50 -23.05 9.86 -2.93
CA GLY A 50 -24.13 8.98 -3.40
C GLY A 50 -23.59 7.69 -4.00
N LEU A 51 -24.12 6.55 -3.57
CA LEU A 51 -23.79 5.24 -4.14
C LEU A 51 -24.55 5.04 -5.46
N GLY A 52 -23.84 4.58 -6.49
CA GLY A 52 -24.36 4.49 -7.86
C GLY A 52 -24.25 5.82 -8.62
N ARG A 53 -25.32 6.21 -9.35
CA ARG A 53 -25.38 7.47 -10.14
C ARG A 53 -26.10 8.59 -9.40
N ARG A 54 -25.92 8.72 -8.09
CA ARG A 54 -26.58 9.71 -7.27
C ARG A 54 -25.75 10.98 -7.08
N ALA A 55 -26.41 12.08 -6.69
CA ALA A 55 -25.73 13.32 -6.40
C ALA A 55 -24.86 13.22 -5.13
N ASN A 56 -23.81 14.04 -5.08
CA ASN A 56 -22.99 14.25 -3.89
C ASN A 56 -23.40 15.57 -3.24
N TYR A 57 -23.36 15.61 -1.90
CA TYR A 57 -23.66 16.79 -1.10
C TYR A 57 -22.47 17.11 -0.23
N SER A 58 -22.22 18.40 0.02
CA SER A 58 -21.16 18.85 0.93
C SER A 58 -21.61 20.01 1.79
N THR A 59 -21.13 20.04 3.02
CA THR A 59 -21.35 21.14 3.98
C THR A 59 -20.09 21.29 4.85
N VAL A 60 -20.10 22.26 5.77
CA VAL A 60 -18.99 22.51 6.71
C VAL A 60 -19.54 22.61 8.11
N THR A 61 -18.85 22.01 9.09
CA THR A 61 -19.27 22.09 10.49
C THR A 61 -19.13 23.50 11.07
N ASP A 62 -20.06 23.86 11.92
CA ASP A 62 -20.07 25.09 12.67
C ASP A 62 -19.07 25.12 13.86
N ALA A 63 -19.15 26.13 14.72
CA ALA A 63 -18.28 26.27 15.88
C ALA A 63 -18.46 25.18 16.94
N THR A 64 -19.60 24.51 16.94
CA THR A 64 -19.96 23.40 17.84
C THR A 64 -19.83 22.04 17.19
N GLY A 65 -19.16 21.98 16.00
CA GLY A 65 -18.93 20.74 15.26
C GLY A 65 -20.16 20.19 14.54
N HIS A 66 -21.30 20.88 14.61
CA HIS A 66 -22.54 20.44 13.95
C HIS A 66 -22.51 20.71 12.45
N PHE A 67 -23.11 19.79 11.69
CA PHE A 67 -23.36 19.93 10.27
C PHE A 67 -24.81 19.59 9.94
N HIS A 68 -25.30 20.16 8.85
CA HIS A 68 -26.68 19.99 8.41
C HIS A 68 -26.78 19.98 6.89
N PHE A 69 -27.58 19.04 6.35
CA PHE A 69 -28.01 18.99 4.97
C PHE A 69 -29.52 19.12 4.89
N GLU A 70 -29.99 20.23 4.33
CA GLU A 70 -31.44 20.58 4.25
C GLU A 70 -32.19 19.72 3.23
N SER A 71 -31.52 19.28 2.17
CA SER A 71 -32.16 18.63 1.04
C SER A 71 -31.25 17.58 0.44
N VAL A 72 -31.52 16.30 0.75
CA VAL A 72 -30.77 15.14 0.26
C VAL A 72 -31.76 14.20 -0.42
N ASP A 73 -31.53 13.86 -1.67
CA ASP A 73 -32.39 12.92 -2.41
C ASP A 73 -32.42 11.55 -1.72
N PRO A 74 -33.55 10.84 -1.75
CA PRO A 74 -33.62 9.50 -1.19
C PRO A 74 -32.59 8.54 -1.81
N GLY A 75 -31.83 7.84 -0.97
CA GLY A 75 -30.78 6.95 -1.44
C GLY A 75 -29.85 6.45 -0.35
N GLN A 76 -28.80 5.78 -0.79
CA GLN A 76 -27.70 5.36 0.06
C GLN A 76 -26.50 6.25 -0.18
N TYR A 77 -25.88 6.71 0.90
CA TYR A 77 -24.78 7.65 0.88
C TYR A 77 -23.65 7.18 1.79
N GLN A 78 -22.43 7.38 1.36
CA GLN A 78 -21.26 7.26 2.21
C GLN A 78 -20.93 8.65 2.76
N ALA A 79 -20.93 8.79 4.10
CA ALA A 79 -20.56 10.03 4.75
C ALA A 79 -19.06 10.07 5.03
N MET A 80 -18.42 11.20 4.70
CA MET A 80 -17.01 11.44 4.94
C MET A 80 -16.82 12.81 5.57
N ALA A 81 -15.89 12.92 6.52
CA ALA A 81 -15.49 14.20 7.11
C ALA A 81 -13.98 14.42 6.88
N PHE A 82 -13.61 15.66 6.58
CA PHE A 82 -12.24 16.08 6.33
C PHE A 82 -11.91 17.36 7.08
N ARG A 83 -10.76 17.40 7.71
CA ARG A 83 -10.20 18.58 8.35
C ARG A 83 -8.68 18.50 8.33
N ASP A 84 -7.99 19.59 7.96
CA ASP A 84 -6.54 19.67 8.04
C ASP A 84 -6.06 19.39 9.48
N GLY A 85 -5.00 18.60 9.63
CA GLY A 85 -4.52 18.13 10.92
C GLY A 85 -5.34 16.99 11.54
N PHE A 86 -6.26 16.39 10.78
CA PHE A 86 -7.06 15.25 11.20
C PHE A 86 -7.19 14.19 10.10
N MET A 87 -7.44 12.96 10.51
CA MET A 87 -7.75 11.85 9.62
C MET A 87 -8.92 11.01 10.16
N PRO A 88 -9.60 10.21 9.34
CA PRO A 88 -10.54 9.19 9.84
C PRO A 88 -9.81 8.19 10.74
N PRO A 89 -10.41 7.71 11.85
CA PRO A 89 -9.76 6.83 12.83
C PRO A 89 -9.17 5.53 12.25
N GLN A 90 -9.70 5.05 11.14
CA GLN A 90 -9.27 3.81 10.49
C GLN A 90 -8.15 4.02 9.46
N GLY A 91 -7.51 5.21 9.43
CA GLY A 91 -6.33 5.47 8.59
C GLY A 91 -6.59 5.55 7.09
N ASN A 92 -7.81 5.34 6.63
CA ASN A 92 -8.17 5.39 5.22
C ASN A 92 -9.12 6.57 4.94
N ARG A 93 -8.67 7.51 4.11
CA ARG A 93 -9.51 8.65 3.65
C ARG A 93 -10.76 8.19 2.90
N PHE A 94 -10.73 6.98 2.38
CA PHE A 94 -11.86 6.31 1.74
C PHE A 94 -12.09 4.98 2.47
N ASP A 95 -12.84 5.02 3.59
CA ASP A 95 -13.25 3.80 4.26
C ASP A 95 -14.41 3.15 3.48
N PRO A 96 -14.15 2.14 2.63
CA PRO A 96 -15.21 1.44 1.91
C PRO A 96 -16.09 0.59 2.84
N MET A 97 -15.72 0.46 4.12
CA MET A 97 -16.43 -0.33 5.12
C MET A 97 -17.34 0.52 6.02
N SER A 98 -17.34 1.85 5.92
CA SER A 98 -18.33 2.68 6.61
C SER A 98 -19.73 2.33 6.11
N LYS A 99 -20.64 2.03 7.04
CA LYS A 99 -22.02 1.65 6.68
C LYS A 99 -22.67 2.79 5.90
N PRO A 100 -23.22 2.52 4.71
CA PRO A 100 -23.94 3.54 3.98
C PRO A 100 -25.13 4.06 4.81
N ILE A 101 -25.34 5.36 4.77
CA ILE A 101 -26.49 6.02 5.39
C ILE A 101 -27.63 5.93 4.39
N ALA A 102 -28.74 5.33 4.81
CA ALA A 102 -29.98 5.34 4.02
C ALA A 102 -30.78 6.60 4.36
N VAL A 103 -31.14 7.37 3.34
CA VAL A 103 -32.04 8.53 3.44
C VAL A 103 -33.29 8.17 2.67
N ALA A 104 -34.45 8.09 3.35
CA ALA A 104 -35.75 7.90 2.72
C ALA A 104 -36.42 9.26 2.42
N GLU A 105 -37.52 9.23 1.65
CA GLU A 105 -38.33 10.45 1.39
C GLU A 105 -38.81 11.09 2.69
N GLU A 106 -38.68 12.42 2.79
CA GLU A 106 -39.06 13.23 3.97
C GLU A 106 -38.41 12.76 5.30
N GLN A 107 -37.44 11.82 5.24
CA GLN A 107 -36.78 11.34 6.44
C GLN A 107 -35.80 12.38 6.97
N GLN A 108 -35.76 12.53 8.28
CA GLN A 108 -34.69 13.23 8.98
C GLN A 108 -33.77 12.21 9.66
N VAL A 109 -32.55 12.04 9.13
CA VAL A 109 -31.47 11.32 9.78
C VAL A 109 -30.84 12.25 10.81
N LYS A 110 -30.87 11.88 12.08
CA LYS A 110 -30.34 12.67 13.22
C LYS A 110 -29.21 11.94 13.91
N ASP A 111 -28.48 12.70 14.70
CA ASP A 111 -27.46 12.19 15.63
C ASP A 111 -26.33 11.41 14.97
N LEU A 112 -26.00 11.76 13.71
CA LEU A 112 -24.84 11.17 13.04
C LEU A 112 -23.55 11.70 13.67
N VAL A 113 -22.82 10.83 14.38
CA VAL A 113 -21.53 11.19 14.99
C VAL A 113 -20.39 10.70 14.08
N MET A 114 -19.59 11.64 13.60
CA MET A 114 -18.38 11.37 12.84
C MET A 114 -17.16 11.70 13.69
N LYS A 115 -16.21 10.76 13.74
CA LYS A 115 -14.97 10.93 14.53
C LYS A 115 -13.81 11.22 13.61
N LEU A 116 -12.96 12.17 14.00
CA LEU A 116 -11.70 12.46 13.34
C LEU A 116 -10.55 12.32 14.35
N LEU A 117 -9.51 11.59 13.96
CA LEU A 117 -8.30 11.40 14.75
C LEU A 117 -7.35 12.57 14.51
N PRO A 118 -6.90 13.31 15.54
CA PRO A 118 -5.95 14.40 15.37
C PRO A 118 -4.58 13.85 14.99
N LEU A 119 -3.97 14.43 13.97
CA LEU A 119 -2.62 14.15 13.54
C LEU A 119 -1.61 14.85 14.43
N ALA A 120 -0.43 14.27 14.54
CA ALA A 120 0.63 14.79 15.39
C ALA A 120 1.61 15.68 14.61
N VAL A 121 2.41 16.41 15.36
CA VAL A 121 3.49 17.26 14.86
C VAL A 121 4.80 16.85 15.51
N ALA A 122 5.88 16.72 14.73
CA ALA A 122 7.24 16.53 15.24
C ALA A 122 8.11 17.71 14.83
N SER A 123 8.97 18.18 15.74
CA SER A 123 9.88 19.30 15.49
C SER A 123 11.22 19.15 16.20
N GLY A 124 12.23 19.81 15.68
CA GLY A 124 13.57 19.80 16.23
C GLY A 124 14.53 20.61 15.38
N HIS A 125 15.83 20.38 15.61
CA HIS A 125 16.91 21.09 14.96
C HIS A 125 17.93 20.12 14.38
N VAL A 126 18.67 20.60 13.39
CA VAL A 126 19.83 19.90 12.84
C VAL A 126 21.04 20.81 12.90
N PHE A 127 22.08 20.36 13.61
CA PHE A 127 23.34 21.04 13.79
C PHE A 127 24.50 20.23 13.21
N ASP A 128 25.55 20.90 12.85
CA ASP A 128 26.83 20.25 12.54
C ASP A 128 27.64 19.90 13.80
N GLU A 129 28.88 19.43 13.62
CA GLU A 129 29.80 19.07 14.70
C GLU A 129 30.20 20.24 15.58
N ASP A 130 30.22 21.47 15.04
CA ASP A 130 30.58 22.70 15.73
C ASP A 130 29.39 23.35 16.45
N GLY A 131 28.18 22.88 16.17
CA GLY A 131 26.92 23.39 16.71
C GLY A 131 26.29 24.48 15.84
N ASP A 132 26.78 24.68 14.63
CA ASP A 132 26.18 25.58 13.66
C ASP A 132 24.93 24.94 13.00
N PRO A 133 23.85 25.72 12.74
CA PRO A 133 22.63 25.19 12.15
C PRO A 133 22.86 24.76 10.70
N LEU A 134 22.36 23.56 10.37
CA LEU A 134 22.39 23.04 9.00
C LEU A 134 21.06 23.31 8.27
N VAL A 135 21.15 24.06 7.16
CA VAL A 135 20.02 24.49 6.33
C VAL A 135 19.71 23.45 5.27
N TRP A 136 18.42 23.35 4.89
CA TRP A 136 17.95 22.47 3.81
C TRP A 136 18.26 20.97 4.03
N VAL A 137 18.51 20.55 5.26
CA VAL A 137 18.63 19.15 5.60
C VAL A 137 17.23 18.53 5.53
N ARG A 138 17.11 17.43 4.82
CA ARG A 138 15.85 16.69 4.74
C ARG A 138 15.75 15.76 5.95
N VAL A 139 14.76 16.00 6.81
CA VAL A 139 14.42 15.12 7.91
C VAL A 139 13.22 14.25 7.50
N GLN A 140 13.34 12.95 7.69
CA GLN A 140 12.29 11.99 7.35
C GLN A 140 11.83 11.27 8.61
N ALA A 141 10.52 11.13 8.78
CA ALA A 141 9.93 10.20 9.74
C ALA A 141 9.72 8.85 9.02
N LEU A 142 10.33 7.81 9.52
CA LEU A 142 10.30 6.45 8.98
C LEU A 142 9.55 5.56 9.95
N ARG A 143 8.76 4.62 9.44
CA ARG A 143 8.14 3.56 10.23
C ARG A 143 8.37 2.21 9.60
N TYR A 144 8.42 1.15 10.40
CA TYR A 144 8.45 -0.19 9.88
C TYR A 144 7.08 -0.55 9.30
N VAL A 145 7.12 -1.06 8.08
CA VAL A 145 5.97 -1.62 7.37
C VAL A 145 6.28 -3.08 7.08
N TYR A 146 5.33 -3.94 7.33
CA TYR A 146 5.45 -5.36 7.05
C TYR A 146 4.98 -5.66 5.64
N ARG A 147 5.80 -6.37 4.90
CA ARG A 147 5.42 -6.98 3.63
C ARG A 147 4.71 -8.31 3.90
N HIS A 148 4.02 -8.81 2.89
CA HIS A 148 3.32 -10.10 2.99
C HIS A 148 4.24 -11.31 3.24
N ASP A 149 5.51 -11.19 2.89
CA ASP A 149 6.54 -12.20 3.17
C ASP A 149 7.11 -12.11 4.60
N GLY A 150 6.54 -11.26 5.45
CA GLY A 150 6.97 -11.03 6.82
C GLY A 150 8.23 -10.17 6.96
N VAL A 151 8.84 -9.75 5.86
CA VAL A 151 10.02 -8.88 5.89
C VAL A 151 9.63 -7.47 6.28
N ARG A 152 10.25 -6.97 7.34
CA ARG A 152 10.11 -5.57 7.77
C ARG A 152 10.99 -4.67 6.91
N GLN A 153 10.46 -3.54 6.50
CA GLN A 153 11.27 -2.49 5.89
C GLN A 153 10.85 -1.12 6.40
N LEU A 154 11.81 -0.24 6.56
CA LEU A 154 11.53 1.16 6.85
C LEU A 154 10.94 1.84 5.63
N GLN A 155 9.85 2.57 5.83
CA GLN A 155 9.23 3.39 4.79
C GLN A 155 9.03 4.82 5.30
N PRO A 156 9.27 5.83 4.44
CA PRO A 156 8.94 7.20 4.76
C PRO A 156 7.43 7.37 4.99
N ALA A 157 7.08 7.97 6.12
CA ALA A 157 5.71 8.34 6.48
C ALA A 157 5.50 9.86 6.53
N GLY A 158 6.60 10.64 6.61
CA GLY A 158 6.57 12.07 6.54
C GLY A 158 7.97 12.64 6.30
N PHE A 159 8.05 13.89 5.88
CA PHE A 159 9.31 14.59 5.74
C PHE A 159 9.15 16.10 5.96
N ALA A 160 10.24 16.75 6.37
CA ALA A 160 10.38 18.19 6.45
C ALA A 160 11.79 18.57 6.02
N SER A 161 12.03 19.85 5.78
CA SER A 161 13.39 20.38 5.53
C SER A 161 13.69 21.46 6.55
N THR A 162 14.95 21.56 6.96
CA THR A 162 15.37 22.60 7.89
C THR A 162 15.37 23.99 7.23
N ASN A 163 15.02 25.01 8.02
CA ASN A 163 15.12 26.42 7.66
C ASN A 163 16.55 26.96 7.90
N ASP A 164 16.73 28.28 7.82
CA ASP A 164 17.99 28.99 8.04
C ASP A 164 18.52 28.95 9.49
N LEU A 165 17.67 28.56 10.44
CA LEU A 165 18.05 28.34 11.84
C LEU A 165 18.28 26.84 12.15
N GLY A 166 18.26 25.97 11.12
CA GLY A 166 18.37 24.53 11.30
C GLY A 166 17.11 23.89 11.86
N GLU A 167 15.99 24.63 12.00
CA GLU A 167 14.73 24.14 12.55
C GLU A 167 13.93 23.40 11.50
N PHE A 168 13.28 22.32 11.90
CA PHE A 168 12.27 21.64 11.07
C PHE A 168 10.99 21.44 11.85
N GLN A 169 9.88 21.41 11.13
CA GLN A 169 8.57 21.04 11.63
C GLN A 169 7.90 20.09 10.62
N MET A 170 7.54 18.91 11.09
CA MET A 170 6.84 17.89 10.32
C MET A 170 5.41 17.79 10.81
N LEU A 171 4.48 18.09 9.91
CA LEU A 171 3.06 18.08 10.18
C LEU A 171 2.45 16.74 9.75
N ASP A 172 1.20 16.51 10.19
CA ASP A 172 0.34 15.44 9.70
C ASP A 172 0.91 14.03 9.89
N LEU A 173 1.58 13.78 11.02
CA LEU A 173 2.03 12.46 11.38
C LEU A 173 0.88 11.64 12.00
N ASP A 174 0.66 10.45 11.48
CA ASP A 174 -0.23 9.45 12.08
C ASP A 174 0.30 9.02 13.45
N PRO A 175 -0.54 8.62 14.39
CA PRO A 175 -0.06 7.98 15.61
C PRO A 175 0.75 6.72 15.30
N GLY A 176 1.84 6.51 16.01
CA GLY A 176 2.69 5.35 15.79
C GLY A 176 4.11 5.50 16.30
N ARG A 177 4.94 4.49 16.03
CA ARG A 177 6.36 4.50 16.37
C ARG A 177 7.18 4.89 15.15
N TYR A 178 8.05 5.87 15.32
CA TYR A 178 8.86 6.45 14.25
C TYR A 178 10.35 6.41 14.55
N TYR A 179 11.12 6.31 13.49
CA TYR A 179 12.55 6.56 13.44
C TYR A 179 12.79 7.80 12.61
N PHE A 180 13.48 8.78 13.15
CA PHE A 180 13.77 10.00 12.42
C PHE A 180 15.16 9.92 11.78
N LEU A 181 15.26 10.36 10.52
CA LEU A 181 16.48 10.33 9.72
C LEU A 181 16.76 11.72 9.15
N ALA A 182 17.93 12.26 9.44
CA ALA A 182 18.44 13.48 8.81
C ALA A 182 19.34 13.10 7.62
N ALA A 183 19.03 13.63 6.43
CA ALA A 183 19.75 13.41 5.19
C ALA A 183 20.22 14.77 4.62
N ALA A 184 21.51 15.06 4.76
CA ALA A 184 22.12 16.34 4.38
C ALA A 184 22.79 16.33 3.00
N GLN A 185 22.42 15.42 2.14
CA GLN A 185 23.16 14.99 0.93
C GLN A 185 23.34 16.03 -0.18
N THR A 186 22.76 17.21 -0.10
CA THR A 186 22.82 18.18 -1.20
C THR A 186 23.75 19.35 -0.97
N GLN A 187 24.44 19.38 0.14
CA GLN A 187 25.21 20.56 0.57
C GLN A 187 26.72 20.44 0.45
N VAL A 188 27.21 19.45 -0.27
CA VAL A 188 28.63 19.52 -0.67
C VAL A 188 28.75 20.70 -1.65
N PRO A 189 29.51 21.74 -1.33
CA PRO A 189 29.78 22.82 -2.28
C PRO A 189 30.31 22.21 -3.56
N ARG A 190 29.63 22.46 -4.68
CA ARG A 190 30.11 22.02 -5.99
C ARG A 190 31.39 22.81 -6.29
N LEU A 191 32.52 22.25 -5.91
CA LEU A 191 33.79 22.76 -6.40
C LEU A 191 33.78 22.68 -7.93
N PRO A 192 34.26 23.68 -8.65
CA PRO A 192 34.39 23.64 -10.10
C PRO A 192 35.13 22.37 -10.51
N ALA A 193 34.74 21.73 -11.60
CA ALA A 193 35.26 20.44 -12.04
C ALA A 193 36.77 20.33 -12.24
N ASN A 194 37.49 21.45 -12.18
CA ASN A 194 38.94 21.56 -12.34
C ASN A 194 39.69 21.95 -11.05
N THR A 195 39.01 22.01 -9.91
CA THR A 195 39.69 22.34 -8.64
C THR A 195 40.26 21.05 -8.05
N LYS A 196 41.59 20.90 -8.08
CA LYS A 196 42.28 19.90 -7.28
C LYS A 196 42.25 20.40 -5.83
N SER A 197 41.33 19.92 -5.04
CA SER A 197 41.36 20.12 -3.60
C SER A 197 42.47 19.24 -3.02
N ALA A 198 43.26 19.82 -2.11
CA ALA A 198 44.25 19.04 -1.36
C ALA A 198 43.60 18.21 -0.23
N GLU A 199 42.35 18.51 0.10
CA GLU A 199 41.59 17.81 1.13
C GLU A 199 40.66 16.77 0.50
N PRO A 200 40.46 15.60 1.15
CA PRO A 200 39.50 14.62 0.71
C PRO A 200 38.08 15.24 0.74
N GLU A 201 37.26 14.84 -0.23
CA GLU A 201 35.85 15.24 -0.27
C GLU A 201 35.16 14.72 1.01
N GLN A 202 34.35 15.58 1.62
CA GLN A 202 33.59 15.23 2.84
C GLN A 202 32.10 15.45 2.61
N THR A 203 31.29 14.67 3.31
CA THR A 203 29.83 14.80 3.29
C THR A 203 29.25 14.49 4.67
N TYR A 204 28.02 14.90 4.90
CA TYR A 204 27.26 14.44 6.07
C TYR A 204 26.52 13.14 5.68
N PRO A 205 26.86 12.00 6.31
CA PRO A 205 26.13 10.75 6.10
C PRO A 205 24.69 10.86 6.63
N ASP A 206 23.82 10.03 6.09
CA ASP A 206 22.48 9.84 6.64
C ASP A 206 22.59 9.44 8.11
N THR A 207 21.92 10.19 8.98
CA THR A 207 22.03 10.02 10.43
C THR A 207 20.66 9.81 11.05
N PHE A 208 20.48 8.69 11.71
CA PHE A 208 19.28 8.41 12.51
C PHE A 208 19.35 9.09 13.87
N TYR A 209 18.19 9.51 14.36
CA TYR A 209 18.06 10.15 15.67
C TYR A 209 18.48 9.21 16.82
N PRO A 210 19.27 9.70 17.81
CA PRO A 210 19.84 11.05 17.85
C PRO A 210 21.14 11.20 17.04
N SER A 211 21.91 10.10 16.77
CA SER A 211 23.22 10.14 16.10
C SER A 211 23.68 8.77 15.58
N ALA A 212 22.76 7.86 15.29
CA ALA A 212 23.09 6.52 14.82
C ALA A 212 23.27 6.44 13.30
N SER A 213 24.10 5.50 12.84
CA SER A 213 24.33 5.23 11.42
C SER A 213 23.27 4.32 10.80
N ASP A 214 22.52 3.58 11.62
CA ASP A 214 21.42 2.74 11.16
C ASP A 214 20.24 2.73 12.14
N ALA A 215 19.09 2.23 11.67
CA ALA A 215 17.86 2.24 12.41
C ALA A 215 17.85 1.30 13.64
N GLU A 216 18.59 0.19 13.59
CA GLU A 216 18.63 -0.79 14.69
C GLU A 216 19.34 -0.23 15.92
N GLN A 217 20.26 0.72 15.71
CA GLN A 217 21.00 1.40 16.79
C GLN A 217 20.37 2.73 17.18
N SER A 218 19.31 3.14 16.50
CA SER A 218 18.66 4.44 16.71
C SER A 218 17.58 4.38 17.77
N THR A 219 17.14 5.54 18.23
CA THR A 219 16.05 5.66 19.18
C THR A 219 14.72 5.85 18.45
N SER A 220 13.79 4.94 18.67
CA SER A 220 12.42 5.12 18.18
C SER A 220 11.66 6.11 19.07
N THR A 221 10.77 6.87 18.47
CA THR A 221 9.91 7.84 19.15
C THR A 221 8.45 7.45 18.98
N VAL A 222 7.73 7.31 20.07
CA VAL A 222 6.28 7.06 20.06
C VAL A 222 5.56 8.39 19.92
N VAL A 223 4.75 8.49 18.88
CA VAL A 223 3.95 9.67 18.53
C VAL A 223 2.48 9.34 18.80
N ALA A 224 1.90 9.96 19.82
CA ALA A 224 0.48 9.79 20.14
C ALA A 224 -0.40 10.69 19.26
N ALA A 225 -1.69 10.36 19.14
CA ALA A 225 -2.64 11.16 18.38
C ALA A 225 -2.73 12.60 18.91
N GLY A 226 -2.55 13.58 18.02
CA GLY A 226 -2.54 15.00 18.36
C GLY A 226 -1.34 15.49 19.17
N ALA A 227 -0.33 14.65 19.36
CA ALA A 227 0.86 15.01 20.12
C ALA A 227 1.70 16.07 19.41
N GLN A 228 2.37 16.91 20.20
CA GLN A 228 3.44 17.78 19.76
C GLN A 228 4.76 17.23 20.31
N VAL A 229 5.51 16.54 19.46
CA VAL A 229 6.80 15.96 19.81
C VAL A 229 7.90 16.94 19.43
N ASN A 230 8.49 17.57 20.43
CA ASN A 230 9.54 18.56 20.25
C ASN A 230 10.90 18.01 20.68
N GLY A 231 12.00 18.62 20.21
CA GLY A 231 13.35 18.26 20.63
C GLY A 231 13.91 17.03 19.91
N ILE A 232 13.47 16.77 18.68
CA ILE A 232 14.12 15.80 17.77
C ILE A 232 15.37 16.45 17.19
N ASP A 233 16.40 16.62 18.02
CA ASP A 233 17.61 17.34 17.64
C ASP A 233 18.68 16.39 17.13
N PHE A 234 19.30 16.73 16.00
CA PHE A 234 20.39 15.98 15.39
C PHE A 234 21.71 16.75 15.48
N ARG A 235 22.78 16.02 15.66
CA ARG A 235 24.14 16.52 15.46
C ARG A 235 24.83 15.67 14.40
N LEU A 236 25.06 16.26 13.24
CA LEU A 236 25.70 15.58 12.12
C LEU A 236 27.21 15.75 12.17
N HIS A 237 27.94 14.72 11.78
CA HIS A 237 29.37 14.70 11.70
C HIS A 237 29.82 14.42 10.26
N LYS A 238 30.80 15.22 9.76
CA LYS A 238 31.38 15.00 8.45
C LYS A 238 32.11 13.66 8.39
N ALA A 239 31.99 12.98 7.27
CA ALA A 239 32.73 11.77 6.95
C ALA A 239 33.38 11.91 5.58
N ALA A 240 34.43 11.10 5.33
CA ALA A 240 35.06 11.01 4.03
C ALA A 240 34.04 10.54 2.99
N ALA A 241 34.01 11.22 1.86
CA ALA A 241 33.11 10.95 0.77
C ALA A 241 33.88 10.35 -0.43
N PHE A 242 33.28 9.34 -1.03
CA PHE A 242 33.87 8.59 -2.14
C PHE A 242 32.97 8.65 -3.36
N HIS A 243 33.53 8.28 -4.49
CA HIS A 243 32.83 8.15 -5.75
C HIS A 243 32.55 6.69 -6.10
N ILE A 244 31.37 6.45 -6.72
CA ILE A 244 31.10 5.19 -7.40
C ILE A 244 31.02 5.50 -8.88
N ARG A 245 32.02 5.06 -9.64
CA ARG A 245 32.15 5.33 -11.08
C ARG A 245 32.07 4.05 -11.90
N GLY A 246 31.47 4.18 -13.06
CA GLY A 246 31.33 3.03 -13.93
C GLY A 246 30.73 3.36 -15.29
N LYS A 247 30.30 2.29 -15.96
CA LYS A 247 29.64 2.36 -17.25
C LYS A 247 28.36 1.54 -17.26
N ALA A 248 27.35 2.07 -17.94
CA ALA A 248 26.09 1.38 -18.24
C ALA A 248 26.08 0.99 -19.71
N VAL A 249 25.91 -0.30 -20.00
CA VAL A 249 25.95 -0.86 -21.35
C VAL A 249 24.79 -1.81 -21.61
N ASP A 250 24.34 -1.87 -22.85
CA ASP A 250 23.42 -2.92 -23.32
C ASP A 250 24.19 -4.25 -23.42
N GLY A 251 23.78 -5.25 -22.68
CA GLY A 251 24.46 -6.54 -22.62
C GLY A 251 24.38 -7.35 -23.90
N ARG A 252 23.51 -7.00 -24.84
CA ARG A 252 23.36 -7.68 -26.13
C ARG A 252 24.26 -7.05 -27.20
N THR A 253 24.33 -5.71 -27.23
CA THR A 253 25.06 -4.97 -28.29
C THR A 253 26.42 -4.47 -27.83
N GLY A 254 26.64 -4.37 -26.50
CA GLY A 254 27.79 -3.71 -25.91
C GLY A 254 27.76 -2.17 -26.01
N GLU A 255 26.71 -1.61 -26.62
CA GLU A 255 26.58 -0.16 -26.77
C GLU A 255 26.28 0.55 -25.45
N PRO A 256 26.74 1.80 -25.29
CA PRO A 256 26.46 2.56 -24.09
C PRO A 256 24.98 2.92 -23.96
N ILE A 257 24.40 2.69 -22.78
CA ILE A 257 23.09 3.22 -22.40
C ILE A 257 23.22 4.74 -22.26
N ARG A 258 22.30 5.50 -22.89
CA ARG A 258 22.36 6.96 -22.93
C ARG A 258 21.16 7.57 -22.27
N ASN A 259 21.31 8.81 -21.77
CA ASN A 259 20.22 9.65 -21.25
C ASN A 259 19.34 8.95 -20.22
N SER A 260 19.93 8.07 -19.42
CA SER A 260 19.25 7.35 -18.36
C SER A 260 19.68 7.87 -17.00
N ARG A 261 18.93 7.53 -15.97
CA ARG A 261 19.23 7.91 -14.60
C ARG A 261 19.40 6.66 -13.75
N ILE A 262 20.45 6.65 -12.94
CA ILE A 262 20.69 5.64 -11.93
C ILE A 262 20.12 6.17 -10.62
N ARG A 263 19.20 5.42 -10.04
CA ARG A 263 18.73 5.62 -8.67
C ARG A 263 19.67 4.86 -7.75
N VAL A 264 20.14 5.53 -6.72
CA VAL A 264 21.01 4.92 -5.71
C VAL A 264 20.27 4.84 -4.38
N GLN A 265 20.30 3.68 -3.77
CA GLN A 265 19.67 3.41 -2.49
C GLN A 265 20.70 2.85 -1.50
N THR A 266 20.54 3.14 -0.22
CA THR A 266 21.33 2.51 0.85
C THR A 266 20.84 1.09 1.11
N ARG A 267 21.57 0.33 1.93
CA ARG A 267 21.18 -1.02 2.36
C ARG A 267 19.79 -1.05 3.04
N ALA A 268 19.42 0.01 3.74
CA ALA A 268 18.09 0.14 4.36
C ALA A 268 16.97 0.44 3.34
N ASN A 269 17.26 0.35 2.04
CA ASN A 269 16.33 0.71 0.94
C ASN A 269 15.90 2.19 0.94
N LEU A 270 16.65 3.05 1.60
CA LEU A 270 16.39 4.47 1.61
C LEU A 270 17.02 5.12 0.37
N PHE A 271 16.31 6.11 -0.17
CA PHE A 271 16.82 6.87 -1.30
C PHE A 271 18.07 7.63 -0.88
N PHE A 272 19.18 7.38 -1.56
CA PHE A 272 20.44 8.10 -1.35
C PHE A 272 20.61 9.21 -2.37
N ASN A 273 20.70 8.89 -3.65
CA ASN A 273 21.04 9.85 -4.70
C ASN A 273 20.52 9.40 -6.08
N ASN A 274 20.65 10.30 -7.05
CA ASN A 274 20.52 9.98 -8.47
C ASN A 274 21.79 10.37 -9.21
N ALA A 275 22.26 9.51 -10.10
CA ALA A 275 23.34 9.82 -11.02
C ALA A 275 22.83 9.78 -12.47
N SER A 276 23.28 10.72 -13.29
CA SER A 276 22.97 10.73 -14.71
C SER A 276 23.99 9.90 -15.49
N VAL A 277 23.50 9.09 -16.42
CA VAL A 277 24.34 8.38 -17.36
C VAL A 277 24.65 9.31 -18.55
N ARG A 278 25.94 9.51 -18.82
CA ARG A 278 26.44 10.37 -19.91
C ARG A 278 26.27 9.67 -21.25
N GLN A 279 26.49 10.40 -22.35
CA GLN A 279 26.33 9.89 -23.71
C GLN A 279 27.25 8.68 -24.03
N ASN A 280 28.40 8.60 -23.40
CA ASN A 280 29.35 7.47 -23.53
C ASN A 280 29.07 6.31 -22.56
N GLY A 281 27.90 6.33 -21.88
CA GLY A 281 27.50 5.33 -20.90
C GLY A 281 28.14 5.51 -19.52
N SER A 282 29.06 6.46 -19.32
CA SER A 282 29.73 6.63 -18.02
C SER A 282 28.81 7.29 -17.00
N PHE A 283 28.97 6.96 -15.73
CA PHE A 283 28.29 7.60 -14.60
C PHE A 283 29.27 7.83 -13.44
N ASP A 284 28.87 8.75 -12.56
CA ASP A 284 29.63 9.16 -11.37
C ASP A 284 28.64 9.48 -10.25
N VAL A 285 28.54 8.59 -9.27
CA VAL A 285 27.78 8.81 -8.02
C VAL A 285 28.74 9.41 -7.01
N ARG A 286 28.42 10.58 -6.49
CA ARG A 286 29.27 11.31 -5.55
C ARG A 286 28.68 11.28 -4.15
N GLY A 287 29.54 11.50 -3.16
CA GLY A 287 29.16 11.67 -1.77
C GLY A 287 28.82 10.35 -1.07
N ALA A 288 29.22 9.20 -1.62
CA ALA A 288 29.05 7.92 -0.97
C ALA A 288 30.02 7.82 0.22
N VAL A 289 29.52 7.45 1.39
CA VAL A 289 30.35 7.10 2.56
C VAL A 289 30.56 5.58 2.57
N SER A 290 31.43 5.10 3.46
CA SER A 290 31.61 3.64 3.64
C SER A 290 30.29 2.95 3.92
N GLY A 291 29.94 1.92 3.14
CA GLY A 291 28.67 1.21 3.24
C GLY A 291 28.26 0.51 1.95
N SER A 292 27.07 -0.10 1.98
CA SER A 292 26.51 -0.86 0.86
C SER A 292 25.44 -0.04 0.13
N TYR A 293 25.58 0.03 -1.18
CA TYR A 293 24.68 0.79 -2.06
C TYR A 293 24.10 -0.08 -3.15
N MET A 294 22.79 0.08 -3.42
CA MET A 294 22.12 -0.51 -4.56
C MET A 294 22.01 0.53 -5.67
N LEU A 295 22.65 0.28 -6.79
CA LEU A 295 22.48 1.06 -8.01
C LEU A 295 21.36 0.46 -8.85
N ILE A 296 20.38 1.25 -9.21
CA ILE A 296 19.22 0.83 -10.01
C ILE A 296 19.15 1.70 -11.26
N LEU A 297 19.42 1.12 -12.41
CA LEU A 297 19.21 1.75 -13.71
C LEU A 297 17.93 1.20 -14.33
N GLN A 298 17.00 2.10 -14.68
CA GLN A 298 15.78 1.76 -15.40
C GLN A 298 15.74 2.53 -16.72
N THR A 299 15.42 1.82 -17.80
CA THR A 299 15.24 2.43 -19.13
C THR A 299 13.78 2.80 -19.37
N LEU A 300 13.52 3.57 -20.44
CA LEU A 300 12.16 3.92 -20.87
C LEU A 300 11.31 2.68 -21.20
N ASP A 301 11.94 1.62 -21.71
CA ASP A 301 11.29 0.35 -22.01
C ASP A 301 11.08 -0.54 -20.77
N GLN A 302 11.18 0.04 -19.59
CA GLN A 302 11.00 -0.65 -18.29
C GLN A 302 12.05 -1.74 -17.98
N LEU A 303 13.11 -1.86 -18.78
CA LEU A 303 14.20 -2.75 -18.45
C LEU A 303 14.99 -2.20 -17.27
N THR A 304 15.33 -3.07 -16.33
CA THR A 304 16.01 -2.68 -15.09
C THR A 304 17.24 -3.53 -14.85
N VAL A 305 18.35 -2.88 -14.51
CA VAL A 305 19.53 -3.55 -13.96
C VAL A 305 19.78 -3.04 -12.53
N ARG A 306 20.19 -3.95 -11.67
CA ARG A 306 20.55 -3.68 -10.28
C ARG A 306 21.92 -4.22 -9.99
N GLN A 307 22.68 -3.44 -9.25
CA GLN A 307 24.02 -3.81 -8.83
C GLN A 307 24.27 -3.33 -7.41
N ILE A 308 24.61 -4.25 -6.51
CA ILE A 308 25.11 -3.90 -5.17
C ILE A 308 26.57 -3.51 -5.32
N VAL A 309 26.95 -2.43 -4.67
CA VAL A 309 28.30 -1.88 -4.62
C VAL A 309 28.66 -1.61 -3.17
N GLU A 310 29.75 -2.22 -2.73
CA GLU A 310 30.33 -1.96 -1.41
C GLU A 310 31.37 -0.83 -1.54
N VAL A 311 31.22 0.21 -0.74
CA VAL A 311 32.14 1.33 -0.65
C VAL A 311 32.91 1.19 0.66
N GLY A 312 34.24 1.08 0.55
CA GLY A 312 35.15 1.05 1.69
C GLY A 312 35.66 2.45 2.06
N ASP A 313 36.98 2.60 2.03
CA ASP A 313 37.74 3.81 2.35
C ASP A 313 38.34 4.50 1.11
N HIS A 314 37.89 4.14 -0.09
CA HIS A 314 38.35 4.66 -1.37
C HIS A 314 37.25 4.67 -2.43
N ASP A 315 37.51 5.38 -3.54
CA ASP A 315 36.63 5.41 -4.69
C ASP A 315 36.44 4.01 -5.29
N VAL A 316 35.21 3.66 -5.62
CA VAL A 316 34.90 2.45 -6.37
C VAL A 316 34.82 2.78 -7.85
N ASN A 317 35.72 2.21 -8.63
CA ASN A 317 35.80 2.45 -10.06
C ASN A 317 35.41 1.18 -10.85
N ASP A 318 35.18 1.35 -12.15
CA ASP A 318 34.90 0.28 -13.11
C ASP A 318 33.62 -0.56 -12.83
N VAL A 319 32.64 0.03 -12.16
CA VAL A 319 31.34 -0.62 -11.95
C VAL A 319 30.62 -0.77 -13.29
N ALA A 320 30.27 -2.02 -13.64
CA ALA A 320 29.58 -2.34 -14.88
C ALA A 320 28.08 -2.56 -14.64
N LEU A 321 27.23 -1.64 -15.11
CA LEU A 321 25.79 -1.86 -15.15
C LEU A 321 25.42 -2.43 -16.52
N VAL A 322 25.28 -3.75 -16.61
CA VAL A 322 24.98 -4.46 -17.85
C VAL A 322 23.48 -4.72 -17.93
N LEU A 323 22.80 -3.96 -18.80
CA LEU A 323 21.38 -4.15 -19.05
C LEU A 323 21.17 -5.43 -19.86
N ARG A 324 20.53 -6.41 -19.25
CA ARG A 324 20.17 -7.66 -19.93
C ARG A 324 18.82 -7.50 -20.63
N PRO A 325 18.61 -8.15 -21.78
CA PRO A 325 17.30 -8.11 -22.44
C PRO A 325 16.23 -8.68 -21.52
N ALA A 326 15.02 -8.14 -21.64
CA ALA A 326 13.89 -8.74 -20.98
C ALA A 326 13.65 -10.15 -21.50
N LEU A 327 13.29 -11.05 -20.61
CA LEU A 327 12.74 -12.34 -20.96
C LEU A 327 11.29 -12.17 -21.38
N GLU A 328 10.90 -12.81 -22.45
CA GLU A 328 9.49 -12.95 -22.79
C GLU A 328 8.98 -14.28 -22.22
N ILE A 329 8.03 -14.19 -21.31
CA ILE A 329 7.31 -15.33 -20.75
C ILE A 329 5.92 -15.32 -21.38
N SER A 330 5.65 -16.34 -22.19
CA SER A 330 4.29 -16.63 -22.65
C SER A 330 3.54 -17.40 -21.57
N GLY A 331 2.19 -17.33 -21.60
CA GLY A 331 1.42 -18.12 -20.68
C GLY A 331 0.00 -18.37 -21.15
N THR A 332 -0.67 -19.24 -20.43
CA THR A 332 -2.08 -19.58 -20.68
C THR A 332 -2.83 -19.76 -19.39
N VAL A 333 -4.10 -19.36 -19.40
CA VAL A 333 -5.07 -19.63 -18.34
C VAL A 333 -5.95 -20.79 -18.79
N ARG A 334 -6.03 -21.83 -17.96
CA ARG A 334 -6.88 -23.00 -18.17
C ARG A 334 -7.94 -23.07 -17.09
N TRP A 335 -9.09 -23.62 -17.42
CA TRP A 335 -10.19 -23.79 -16.51
C TRP A 335 -10.44 -25.26 -16.22
N GLU A 336 -10.54 -25.60 -14.95
CA GLU A 336 -11.11 -26.86 -14.48
C GLU A 336 -12.56 -26.60 -14.05
N GLY A 337 -13.50 -27.11 -14.85
CA GLY A 337 -14.94 -26.81 -14.75
C GLY A 337 -15.38 -25.76 -15.78
N ASN A 338 -16.65 -25.37 -15.68
CA ASN A 338 -17.21 -24.35 -16.56
C ASN A 338 -16.88 -22.96 -16.04
N PRO A 339 -16.22 -22.11 -16.83
CA PRO A 339 -15.96 -20.73 -16.40
C PRO A 339 -17.30 -20.04 -16.09
N PRO A 340 -17.34 -19.18 -15.05
CA PRO A 340 -18.55 -18.47 -14.64
C PRO A 340 -19.17 -17.67 -15.78
N ALA A 341 -20.51 -17.69 -15.88
CA ALA A 341 -21.23 -16.92 -16.89
C ALA A 341 -21.08 -15.41 -16.62
N GLY A 342 -20.71 -14.65 -17.65
CA GLY A 342 -20.55 -13.20 -17.55
C GLY A 342 -19.12 -12.73 -17.36
N GLN A 343 -18.14 -13.61 -17.28
CA GLN A 343 -16.74 -13.22 -17.29
C GLN A 343 -16.41 -12.45 -18.58
N ARG A 344 -16.00 -11.22 -18.42
CA ARG A 344 -15.36 -10.47 -19.50
C ARG A 344 -13.93 -10.99 -19.61
N ARG A 345 -13.75 -12.06 -20.41
CA ARG A 345 -12.42 -12.53 -20.82
C ARG A 345 -11.68 -11.31 -21.38
N GLY A 346 -10.61 -10.89 -20.75
CA GLY A 346 -9.86 -9.67 -21.07
C GLY A 346 -9.76 -8.65 -19.94
N GLN A 347 -10.30 -8.93 -18.75
CA GLN A 347 -10.07 -8.11 -17.55
C GLN A 347 -9.10 -8.76 -16.54
N MET A 348 -8.81 -10.06 -16.70
CA MET A 348 -7.83 -10.74 -15.86
C MET A 348 -6.44 -10.19 -16.16
N ARG A 349 -5.76 -9.76 -15.12
CA ARG A 349 -4.40 -9.24 -15.19
C ARG A 349 -3.47 -10.13 -14.38
N ILE A 350 -2.32 -10.44 -14.94
CA ILE A 350 -1.27 -11.16 -14.27
C ILE A 350 -0.14 -10.17 -13.99
N SER A 351 0.31 -10.11 -12.74
CA SER A 351 1.43 -9.28 -12.32
C SER A 351 2.51 -10.14 -11.70
N LEU A 352 3.75 -9.85 -12.04
CA LEU A 352 4.94 -10.39 -11.38
C LEU A 352 5.58 -9.25 -10.60
N ASN A 353 5.51 -9.34 -9.27
CA ASN A 353 6.11 -8.37 -8.36
C ASN A 353 7.47 -8.89 -7.90
N ALA A 354 8.54 -8.14 -8.16
CA ALA A 354 9.86 -8.57 -7.71
C ALA A 354 9.91 -8.61 -6.18
N LEU A 355 10.37 -9.72 -5.61
CA LEU A 355 10.51 -9.92 -4.15
C LEU A 355 11.68 -9.13 -3.59
N GLU A 356 12.76 -9.06 -4.34
CA GLU A 356 13.87 -8.17 -4.06
C GLU A 356 13.66 -6.89 -4.85
N TYR A 357 14.25 -5.84 -4.60
CA TYR A 357 14.11 -4.54 -5.27
C TYR A 357 13.69 -4.64 -6.75
N GLY A 358 12.49 -4.22 -7.11
CA GLY A 358 12.08 -4.34 -8.51
C GLY A 358 10.77 -3.67 -8.89
N SER A 359 10.65 -3.45 -10.19
CA SER A 359 9.39 -3.06 -10.79
C SER A 359 8.48 -4.29 -10.93
N ALA A 360 7.19 -4.07 -10.70
CA ALA A 360 6.18 -5.02 -11.13
C ALA A 360 6.10 -5.00 -12.67
N THR A 361 5.97 -6.16 -13.27
CA THR A 361 5.53 -6.27 -14.66
C THR A 361 4.15 -6.88 -14.69
N SER A 362 3.31 -6.45 -15.61
CA SER A 362 1.96 -6.99 -15.75
C SER A 362 1.57 -7.16 -17.21
N GLY A 363 0.71 -8.13 -17.46
CA GLY A 363 0.09 -8.40 -18.74
C GLY A 363 -1.39 -8.71 -18.60
N GLU A 364 -2.14 -8.41 -19.64
CA GLU A 364 -3.56 -8.75 -19.73
C GLU A 364 -3.73 -10.13 -20.37
N VAL A 365 -4.73 -10.87 -19.91
CA VAL A 365 -5.09 -12.17 -20.49
C VAL A 365 -6.01 -11.92 -21.69
N ASN A 366 -5.62 -12.44 -22.85
CA ASN A 366 -6.41 -12.37 -24.06
C ASN A 366 -7.70 -13.20 -23.96
N ALA A 367 -8.62 -13.00 -24.88
CA ALA A 367 -9.88 -13.74 -24.93
C ALA A 367 -9.73 -15.27 -25.10
N ASP A 368 -8.60 -15.71 -25.67
CA ASP A 368 -8.24 -17.13 -25.83
C ASP A 368 -7.56 -17.73 -24.61
N GLY A 369 -7.34 -16.91 -23.56
CA GLY A 369 -6.62 -17.29 -22.34
C GLY A 369 -5.11 -17.15 -22.42
N SER A 370 -4.56 -16.70 -23.55
CA SER A 370 -3.13 -16.46 -23.70
C SER A 370 -2.70 -15.13 -23.08
N PHE A 371 -1.43 -15.04 -22.68
CA PHE A 371 -0.81 -13.78 -22.24
C PHE A 371 0.70 -13.80 -22.49
N ALA A 372 1.32 -12.62 -22.48
CA ALA A 372 2.77 -12.46 -22.54
C ALA A 372 3.25 -11.42 -21.54
N LEU A 373 4.39 -11.69 -20.90
CA LEU A 373 5.02 -10.81 -19.92
C LEU A 373 6.49 -10.59 -20.33
N LYS A 374 6.93 -9.35 -20.23
CA LYS A 374 8.36 -9.01 -20.37
C LYS A 374 8.95 -8.81 -18.99
N VAL A 375 9.89 -9.66 -18.61
CA VAL A 375 10.50 -9.67 -17.27
C VAL A 375 12.02 -9.57 -17.35
N THR A 376 12.63 -8.93 -16.36
CA THR A 376 14.08 -8.99 -16.14
C THR A 376 14.43 -10.19 -15.24
N PRO A 377 15.67 -10.68 -15.25
CA PRO A 377 16.07 -11.73 -14.31
C PRO A 377 15.83 -11.31 -12.86
N GLY A 378 15.29 -12.23 -12.05
CA GLY A 378 14.99 -11.98 -10.64
C GLY A 378 14.04 -13.01 -10.04
N VAL A 379 13.71 -12.84 -8.78
CA VAL A 379 12.72 -13.64 -8.07
C VAL A 379 11.44 -12.83 -7.94
N TYR A 380 10.33 -13.43 -8.34
CA TYR A 380 9.04 -12.76 -8.42
C TYR A 380 7.97 -13.45 -7.58
N GLN A 381 7.11 -12.64 -7.00
CA GLN A 381 5.81 -13.07 -6.52
C GLN A 381 4.80 -12.97 -7.65
N ILE A 382 4.03 -14.04 -7.87
CA ILE A 382 2.95 -14.06 -8.85
C ILE A 382 1.71 -13.49 -8.19
N PHE A 383 1.18 -12.42 -8.77
CA PHE A 383 -0.04 -11.77 -8.30
C PHE A 383 -1.10 -11.84 -9.41
N THR A 384 -2.10 -12.66 -9.19
CA THR A 384 -3.24 -12.85 -10.09
C THR A 384 -4.37 -13.53 -9.34
N GLY A 385 -5.58 -13.42 -9.83
CA GLY A 385 -6.75 -14.10 -9.33
C GLY A 385 -7.63 -14.58 -10.50
N CYS A 386 -8.47 -15.55 -10.26
CA CYS A 386 -9.52 -15.97 -11.19
C CYS A 386 -10.82 -15.27 -10.78
N ASP A 387 -11.44 -14.52 -11.70
CA ASP A 387 -12.63 -13.73 -11.41
C ASP A 387 -13.91 -14.59 -11.41
N GLY A 388 -14.97 -14.05 -10.80
CA GLY A 388 -16.35 -14.54 -10.98
C GLY A 388 -16.70 -15.81 -10.22
N GLY A 389 -16.25 -15.97 -8.99
CA GLY A 389 -16.54 -17.16 -8.19
C GLY A 389 -15.68 -18.37 -8.58
N ALA A 390 -14.42 -18.09 -8.90
CA ALA A 390 -13.40 -19.09 -9.18
C ALA A 390 -12.13 -18.77 -8.40
N TYR A 391 -11.24 -19.72 -8.28
CA TYR A 391 -9.97 -19.56 -7.57
C TYR A 391 -8.79 -20.07 -8.39
N LEU A 392 -7.60 -19.56 -8.11
CA LEU A 392 -6.37 -20.03 -8.73
C LEU A 392 -5.92 -21.34 -8.08
N LYS A 393 -6.15 -22.45 -8.76
CA LYS A 393 -5.91 -23.80 -8.26
C LYS A 393 -4.43 -24.18 -8.27
N SER A 394 -3.75 -23.95 -9.40
CA SER A 394 -2.32 -24.23 -9.52
C SER A 394 -1.63 -23.30 -10.52
N ILE A 395 -0.32 -23.20 -10.37
CA ILE A 395 0.56 -22.41 -11.23
C ILE A 395 1.75 -23.28 -11.62
N HIS A 396 1.99 -23.40 -12.92
CA HIS A 396 3.12 -24.16 -13.43
C HIS A 396 3.98 -23.30 -14.33
N PHE A 397 5.28 -23.30 -14.10
CA PHE A 397 6.26 -22.72 -15.01
C PHE A 397 7.03 -23.85 -15.67
N ARG A 398 6.82 -24.07 -16.98
CA ARG A 398 7.22 -25.30 -17.67
C ARG A 398 6.63 -26.52 -16.95
N ASP A 399 7.48 -27.45 -16.52
CA ASP A 399 7.12 -28.67 -15.79
C ASP A 399 7.23 -28.51 -14.26
N GLN A 400 7.58 -27.31 -13.78
CA GLN A 400 7.74 -27.06 -12.36
C GLN A 400 6.44 -26.47 -11.76
N ASP A 401 6.02 -27.02 -10.64
CA ASP A 401 4.96 -26.45 -9.83
C ASP A 401 5.49 -25.22 -9.06
N VAL A 402 4.91 -24.07 -9.35
CA VAL A 402 5.17 -22.80 -8.66
C VAL A 402 3.93 -22.27 -7.95
N SER A 403 3.00 -23.18 -7.59
CA SER A 403 1.72 -22.87 -6.95
C SER A 403 1.88 -22.20 -5.57
N LYS A 404 3.08 -22.24 -4.98
CA LYS A 404 3.44 -21.45 -3.80
C LYS A 404 3.52 -19.94 -4.07
N GLY A 405 3.36 -19.50 -5.32
CA GLY A 405 3.32 -18.10 -5.73
C GLY A 405 4.67 -17.42 -5.93
N LYS A 406 5.78 -18.17 -5.81
CA LYS A 406 7.16 -17.67 -6.02
C LYS A 406 7.73 -18.23 -7.31
N LEU A 407 8.20 -17.34 -8.20
CA LEU A 407 8.81 -17.67 -9.49
C LEU A 407 10.26 -17.16 -9.52
N ASP A 408 11.23 -18.08 -9.63
CA ASP A 408 12.64 -17.76 -9.74
C ASP A 408 13.06 -17.72 -11.21
N LEU A 409 13.43 -16.53 -11.68
CA LEU A 409 13.93 -16.24 -13.03
C LEU A 409 15.35 -15.67 -13.00
N THR A 410 16.11 -15.88 -11.93
CA THR A 410 17.51 -15.42 -11.82
C THR A 410 18.40 -16.05 -12.87
N GLN A 411 18.17 -17.32 -13.20
CA GLN A 411 18.77 -17.99 -14.34
C GLN A 411 17.90 -17.69 -15.58
N LEU A 412 18.45 -16.98 -16.55
CA LEU A 412 17.80 -16.55 -17.78
C LEU A 412 17.14 -17.73 -18.54
N THR A 413 15.93 -18.11 -18.16
CA THR A 413 15.20 -19.21 -18.78
C THR A 413 13.87 -18.71 -19.33
N THR A 414 13.69 -18.80 -20.64
CA THR A 414 12.40 -18.62 -21.30
C THR A 414 11.50 -19.82 -20.97
N GLY A 415 10.20 -19.60 -20.87
CA GLY A 415 9.26 -20.67 -20.57
C GLY A 415 7.82 -20.22 -20.68
N SER A 416 6.91 -21.18 -20.55
CA SER A 416 5.48 -20.90 -20.49
C SER A 416 4.97 -21.01 -19.05
N LEU A 417 4.16 -20.03 -18.64
CA LEU A 417 3.46 -20.01 -17.35
C LEU A 417 2.02 -20.48 -17.58
N THR A 418 1.63 -21.57 -16.95
CA THR A 418 0.25 -22.07 -17.00
C THR A 418 -0.44 -21.81 -15.68
N LEU A 419 -1.54 -21.10 -15.72
CA LEU A 419 -2.44 -20.84 -14.60
C LEU A 419 -3.67 -21.72 -14.73
N VAL A 420 -4.03 -22.43 -13.68
CA VAL A 420 -5.23 -23.27 -13.66
C VAL A 420 -6.24 -22.67 -12.70
N CYS A 421 -7.41 -22.29 -13.21
CA CYS A 421 -8.54 -21.79 -12.42
C CYS A 421 -9.52 -22.92 -12.13
N GLY A 422 -9.88 -23.11 -10.85
CA GLY A 422 -10.91 -24.04 -10.40
C GLY A 422 -12.23 -23.32 -10.13
N THR A 423 -13.36 -24.04 -10.34
CA THR A 423 -14.71 -23.50 -10.12
C THR A 423 -15.45 -24.18 -8.97
N ASP A 424 -14.82 -25.14 -8.33
CA ASP A 424 -15.32 -25.88 -7.17
C ASP A 424 -14.99 -25.14 -5.85
N VAL A 425 -15.35 -23.84 -5.80
CA VAL A 425 -15.12 -22.96 -4.65
C VAL A 425 -15.81 -23.48 -3.39
N GLY A 426 -15.18 -23.24 -2.25
CA GLY A 426 -15.72 -23.56 -0.94
C GLY A 426 -16.40 -22.36 -0.27
N GLN A 427 -16.91 -22.59 0.92
CA GLN A 427 -17.50 -21.59 1.80
C GLN A 427 -16.91 -21.74 3.20
N ILE A 428 -16.62 -20.62 3.84
CA ILE A 428 -16.24 -20.58 5.25
C ILE A 428 -17.25 -19.72 6.02
N GLN A 429 -17.77 -20.26 7.11
CA GLN A 429 -18.66 -19.54 8.02
C GLN A 429 -18.14 -19.67 9.46
N GLY A 430 -18.46 -18.71 10.31
CA GLY A 430 -18.00 -18.81 11.68
C GLY A 430 -18.58 -17.76 12.60
N SER A 431 -18.09 -17.80 13.84
CA SER A 431 -18.40 -16.78 14.83
C SER A 431 -17.14 -16.40 15.64
N ALA A 432 -17.06 -15.13 15.98
CA ALA A 432 -16.05 -14.59 16.88
C ALA A 432 -16.71 -14.21 18.22
N GLN A 433 -16.05 -14.53 19.31
CA GLN A 433 -16.49 -14.25 20.67
C GLN A 433 -15.36 -13.59 21.48
N THR A 434 -15.73 -12.73 22.40
CA THR A 434 -14.81 -12.18 23.41
C THR A 434 -14.36 -13.28 24.37
N GLU A 435 -13.42 -13.00 25.25
CA GLU A 435 -13.01 -13.94 26.29
C GLU A 435 -14.14 -14.29 27.26
N SER A 436 -15.09 -13.35 27.48
CA SER A 436 -16.30 -13.58 28.27
C SER A 436 -17.37 -14.42 27.59
N GLY A 437 -17.17 -14.76 26.29
CA GLY A 437 -18.11 -15.55 25.51
C GLY A 437 -19.22 -14.73 24.82
N GLU A 438 -19.16 -13.40 24.91
CA GLU A 438 -20.10 -12.54 24.20
C GLU A 438 -19.74 -12.42 22.71
N PRO A 439 -20.73 -12.19 21.82
CA PRO A 439 -20.45 -11.99 20.41
C PRO A 439 -19.49 -10.82 20.17
N ALA A 440 -18.41 -11.04 19.46
CA ALA A 440 -17.47 -10.00 19.04
C ALA A 440 -17.99 -9.30 17.77
N ALA A 441 -18.79 -8.26 17.97
CA ALA A 441 -19.31 -7.45 16.87
C ALA A 441 -18.20 -6.66 16.17
N GLN A 442 -18.23 -6.63 14.83
CA GLN A 442 -17.26 -5.90 14.01
C GLN A 442 -15.79 -6.29 14.29
N ALA A 443 -15.54 -7.52 14.64
CA ALA A 443 -14.19 -8.07 14.71
C ALA A 443 -13.62 -8.21 13.29
N LEU A 444 -12.37 -7.82 13.11
CA LEU A 444 -11.65 -8.06 11.86
C LEU A 444 -11.21 -9.53 11.81
N ILE A 445 -11.73 -10.27 10.85
CA ILE A 445 -11.37 -11.66 10.63
C ILE A 445 -10.31 -11.71 9.54
N THR A 446 -9.15 -12.28 9.86
CA THR A 446 -8.13 -12.57 8.85
C THR A 446 -8.00 -14.06 8.64
N ILE A 447 -8.02 -14.48 7.39
CA ILE A 447 -7.86 -15.87 6.97
C ILE A 447 -6.62 -15.93 6.09
N VAL A 448 -5.66 -16.73 6.49
CA VAL A 448 -4.35 -16.81 5.84
C VAL A 448 -3.98 -18.25 5.54
N PRO A 449 -3.34 -18.54 4.42
CA PRO A 449 -2.86 -19.87 4.09
C PRO A 449 -1.72 -20.29 5.02
N ASP A 450 -1.26 -21.52 4.89
CA ASP A 450 -0.06 -22.01 5.55
C ASP A 450 1.21 -21.23 5.11
N GLU A 451 2.34 -21.45 5.79
CA GLU A 451 3.61 -20.76 5.50
C GLU A 451 4.13 -21.05 4.08
N GLU A 452 3.85 -22.21 3.52
CA GLU A 452 4.32 -22.56 2.17
C GLU A 452 3.65 -21.70 1.08
N HIS A 453 2.41 -21.28 1.33
CA HIS A 453 1.60 -20.48 0.41
C HIS A 453 1.56 -18.99 0.77
N GLN A 454 2.44 -18.51 1.66
CA GLN A 454 2.47 -17.12 2.11
C GLN A 454 2.60 -16.08 0.97
N TYR A 455 3.17 -16.46 -0.17
CA TYR A 455 3.28 -15.60 -1.37
C TYR A 455 2.02 -15.59 -2.25
N ARG A 456 1.01 -16.39 -1.92
CA ARG A 456 -0.28 -16.47 -2.61
C ARG A 456 -1.26 -15.46 -2.01
N MET A 457 -1.19 -14.23 -2.51
CA MET A 457 -2.03 -13.12 -2.02
C MET A 457 -3.52 -13.35 -2.24
N ASP A 458 -3.86 -14.10 -3.26
CA ASP A 458 -5.22 -14.53 -3.57
C ASP A 458 -5.82 -15.49 -2.52
N LEU A 459 -5.00 -16.03 -1.63
CA LEU A 459 -5.41 -16.87 -0.50
C LEU A 459 -5.47 -16.11 0.84
N HIS A 460 -5.24 -14.80 0.83
CA HIS A 460 -5.35 -13.95 2.02
C HIS A 460 -6.68 -13.22 2.00
N TYR A 461 -7.54 -13.49 2.97
CA TYR A 461 -8.86 -12.89 3.04
C TYR A 461 -9.02 -12.06 4.32
N GLN A 462 -9.78 -10.98 4.19
CA GLN A 462 -10.15 -10.11 5.32
C GLN A 462 -11.64 -9.80 5.22
N LEU A 463 -12.34 -9.95 6.32
CA LEU A 463 -13.76 -9.65 6.42
C LEU A 463 -14.10 -9.21 7.85
N MET A 464 -15.28 -8.63 8.02
CA MET A 464 -15.76 -8.19 9.33
C MET A 464 -16.88 -9.11 9.81
N SER A 465 -16.89 -9.39 11.12
CA SER A 465 -18.05 -10.05 11.72
C SER A 465 -19.26 -9.10 11.79
N ASP A 466 -20.44 -9.65 11.74
CA ASP A 466 -21.70 -8.95 11.93
C ASP A 466 -21.92 -8.52 13.41
N PRO A 467 -22.99 -7.78 13.75
CA PRO A 467 -23.28 -7.40 15.14
C PRO A 467 -23.46 -8.57 16.11
N ASN A 468 -23.73 -9.79 15.60
CA ASN A 468 -23.84 -11.01 16.39
C ASN A 468 -22.53 -11.80 16.42
N GLY A 469 -21.42 -11.21 15.96
CA GLY A 469 -20.12 -11.85 15.87
C GLY A 469 -19.99 -12.91 14.78
N LYS A 470 -20.95 -13.02 13.86
CA LYS A 470 -20.95 -14.03 12.78
C LYS A 470 -20.30 -13.50 11.52
N PHE A 471 -19.73 -14.40 10.75
CA PHE A 471 -19.22 -14.13 9.41
C PHE A 471 -19.51 -15.30 8.47
N ASP A 472 -19.64 -14.98 7.19
CA ASP A 472 -19.87 -15.95 6.11
C ASP A 472 -19.21 -15.41 4.84
N TYR A 473 -18.38 -16.23 4.21
CA TYR A 473 -17.69 -15.88 2.97
C TYR A 473 -17.80 -17.03 1.97
N HIS A 474 -18.30 -16.69 0.79
CA HIS A 474 -18.43 -17.58 -0.36
C HIS A 474 -17.26 -17.39 -1.32
N ASP A 475 -17.16 -18.24 -2.32
CA ASP A 475 -16.11 -18.19 -3.36
C ASP A 475 -14.69 -18.37 -2.81
N PHE A 476 -14.57 -19.21 -1.79
CA PHE A 476 -13.34 -19.48 -1.08
C PHE A 476 -12.50 -20.53 -1.80
N ALA A 477 -11.20 -20.31 -1.96
CA ALA A 477 -10.29 -21.33 -2.49
C ALA A 477 -10.20 -22.52 -1.52
N PRO A 478 -10.38 -23.76 -1.98
CA PRO A 478 -10.16 -24.95 -1.15
C PRO A 478 -8.71 -25.03 -0.63
N GLY A 479 -8.54 -25.48 0.61
CA GLY A 479 -7.21 -25.57 1.21
C GLY A 479 -7.23 -25.48 2.74
N ASP A 480 -6.05 -25.46 3.33
CA ASP A 480 -5.84 -25.36 4.76
C ASP A 480 -5.46 -23.93 5.15
N TYR A 481 -6.11 -23.41 6.19
CA TYR A 481 -6.01 -22.03 6.60
C TYR A 481 -5.91 -21.88 8.10
N LYS A 482 -5.30 -20.77 8.53
CA LYS A 482 -5.39 -20.25 9.89
C LYS A 482 -6.30 -19.02 9.91
N VAL A 483 -7.21 -18.99 10.87
CA VAL A 483 -8.21 -17.93 11.01
C VAL A 483 -8.03 -17.24 12.36
N PHE A 484 -8.00 -15.92 12.33
CA PHE A 484 -7.86 -15.08 13.52
C PHE A 484 -9.03 -14.10 13.58
N ALA A 485 -9.42 -13.72 14.80
CA ALA A 485 -10.35 -12.61 15.03
C ALA A 485 -9.65 -11.52 15.86
N TRP A 486 -9.62 -10.30 15.34
CA TRP A 486 -8.93 -9.17 15.94
C TRP A 486 -9.92 -8.09 16.34
N GLU A 487 -9.67 -7.44 17.45
CA GLU A 487 -10.38 -6.20 17.76
C GLU A 487 -9.95 -5.09 16.80
N SER A 488 -10.93 -4.54 16.05
CA SER A 488 -10.65 -3.75 14.83
C SER A 488 -10.17 -2.33 15.09
N ALA A 489 -10.25 -1.83 16.34
CA ALA A 489 -10.08 -0.41 16.62
C ALA A 489 -8.67 0.14 16.30
N ASP A 490 -7.61 -0.69 16.39
CA ASP A 490 -6.21 -0.25 16.22
C ASP A 490 -5.35 -1.22 15.39
N ALA A 491 -5.97 -2.16 14.71
CA ALA A 491 -5.26 -3.18 13.97
C ALA A 491 -4.89 -2.69 12.56
N ASP A 492 -3.60 -2.44 12.32
CA ASP A 492 -3.08 -2.23 10.96
C ASP A 492 -3.27 -3.52 10.13
N PRO A 493 -4.13 -3.50 9.09
CA PRO A 493 -4.39 -4.70 8.28
C PRO A 493 -3.14 -5.32 7.66
N GLN A 494 -2.13 -4.51 7.32
CA GLN A 494 -0.88 -5.01 6.74
C GLN A 494 -0.03 -5.71 7.79
N MET A 495 0.03 -5.19 9.00
CA MET A 495 0.72 -5.83 10.12
C MET A 495 0.08 -7.18 10.46
N LEU A 496 -1.25 -7.25 10.48
CA LEU A 496 -1.98 -8.50 10.74
C LEU A 496 -1.78 -9.56 9.64
N GLN A 497 -1.36 -9.16 8.44
CA GLN A 497 -0.97 -10.08 7.37
C GLN A 497 0.47 -10.58 7.51
N SER A 498 1.29 -9.94 8.34
CA SER A 498 2.67 -10.38 8.56
C SER A 498 2.72 -11.72 9.28
N THR A 499 3.45 -12.68 8.71
CA THR A 499 3.69 -13.99 9.33
C THR A 499 4.46 -13.84 10.64
N GLU A 500 5.42 -12.92 10.72
CA GLU A 500 6.21 -12.65 11.93
C GLU A 500 5.30 -12.17 13.07
N PHE A 501 4.44 -11.19 12.81
CA PHE A 501 3.51 -10.68 13.82
C PHE A 501 2.51 -11.74 14.26
N ARG A 502 1.92 -12.49 13.32
CA ARG A 502 0.95 -13.54 13.65
C ARG A 502 1.51 -14.70 14.46
N LYS A 503 2.83 -14.98 14.38
CA LYS A 503 3.47 -16.04 15.19
C LYS A 503 3.23 -15.86 16.70
N ALA A 504 3.16 -14.64 17.18
CA ALA A 504 2.86 -14.36 18.58
C ALA A 504 1.45 -14.80 19.00
N PHE A 505 0.54 -14.89 18.05
CA PHE A 505 -0.87 -15.21 18.26
C PHE A 505 -1.27 -16.60 17.72
N GLU A 506 -0.30 -17.42 17.34
CA GLU A 506 -0.57 -18.70 16.68
C GLU A 506 -1.42 -19.65 17.52
N SER A 507 -1.25 -19.62 18.83
CA SER A 507 -2.08 -20.39 19.78
C SER A 507 -3.54 -19.92 19.88
N ARG A 508 -3.83 -18.71 19.37
CA ARG A 508 -5.18 -18.12 19.30
C ARG A 508 -5.84 -18.34 17.94
N ALA A 509 -5.09 -18.84 16.96
CA ALA A 509 -5.61 -19.16 15.64
C ALA A 509 -6.45 -20.44 15.66
N ALA A 510 -7.51 -20.44 14.89
CA ALA A 510 -8.21 -21.69 14.57
C ALA A 510 -7.73 -22.20 13.21
N SER A 511 -7.37 -23.49 13.17
CA SER A 511 -7.06 -24.16 11.90
C SER A 511 -8.34 -24.66 11.27
N VAL A 512 -8.50 -24.45 9.96
CA VAL A 512 -9.68 -24.86 9.19
C VAL A 512 -9.26 -25.42 7.84
N SER A 513 -9.85 -26.54 7.44
CA SER A 513 -9.71 -27.11 6.10
C SER A 513 -11.01 -26.87 5.34
N VAL A 514 -10.92 -26.22 4.20
CA VAL A 514 -12.06 -25.92 3.32
C VAL A 514 -12.03 -26.90 2.15
N PRO A 515 -12.99 -27.85 2.07
CA PRO A 515 -13.03 -28.80 0.96
C PRO A 515 -13.53 -28.16 -0.32
N ALA A 516 -13.12 -28.69 -1.48
CA ALA A 516 -13.61 -28.28 -2.78
C ALA A 516 -15.14 -28.44 -2.87
N GLY A 517 -15.84 -27.38 -3.27
CA GLY A 517 -17.30 -27.34 -3.33
C GLY A 517 -18.01 -27.51 -1.98
N GLY A 518 -17.27 -27.50 -0.86
CA GLY A 518 -17.80 -27.78 0.47
C GLY A 518 -17.86 -26.55 1.38
N LYS A 519 -18.26 -26.82 2.64
CA LYS A 519 -18.39 -25.78 3.67
C LYS A 519 -17.52 -26.12 4.87
N ALA A 520 -16.90 -25.11 5.44
CA ALA A 520 -16.18 -25.21 6.68
C ALA A 520 -16.77 -24.25 7.73
N SER A 521 -16.71 -24.62 9.01
CA SER A 521 -17.21 -23.81 10.11
C SER A 521 -16.13 -23.64 11.17
N VAL A 522 -16.01 -22.44 11.74
CA VAL A 522 -14.99 -22.13 12.74
C VAL A 522 -15.54 -21.24 13.84
N GLN A 523 -15.05 -21.45 15.07
CA GLN A 523 -15.30 -20.57 16.21
C GLN A 523 -13.99 -19.92 16.64
N LEU A 524 -14.00 -18.61 16.84
CA LEU A 524 -12.84 -17.81 17.12
C LEU A 524 -12.97 -17.07 18.45
N LYS A 525 -11.85 -16.93 19.13
CA LYS A 525 -11.71 -16.00 20.26
C LYS A 525 -11.09 -14.71 19.79
N LEU A 526 -11.66 -13.59 20.21
CA LEU A 526 -11.18 -12.26 19.89
C LEU A 526 -9.80 -12.02 20.50
N ILE A 527 -8.88 -11.55 19.69
CA ILE A 527 -7.59 -11.01 20.14
C ILE A 527 -7.83 -9.53 20.45
N SER A 528 -7.59 -9.13 21.70
CA SER A 528 -7.89 -7.78 22.17
C SER A 528 -6.94 -6.73 21.59
N ALA A 529 -7.39 -5.47 21.51
CA ALA A 529 -6.54 -4.34 21.15
C ALA A 529 -5.33 -4.21 22.09
N ALA A 530 -5.51 -4.53 23.38
CA ALA A 530 -4.42 -4.54 24.37
C ALA A 530 -3.35 -5.58 24.05
N ASP A 531 -3.73 -6.80 23.65
CA ASP A 531 -2.78 -7.85 23.25
C ASP A 531 -2.02 -7.45 21.97
N ILE A 532 -2.74 -6.86 21.00
CA ILE A 532 -2.16 -6.37 19.75
C ILE A 532 -1.12 -5.28 20.05
N GLU A 533 -1.47 -4.30 20.88
CA GLU A 533 -0.58 -3.21 21.25
C GLU A 533 0.63 -3.69 22.08
N ALA A 534 0.42 -4.63 22.98
CA ALA A 534 1.51 -5.26 23.74
C ALA A 534 2.52 -5.96 22.82
N GLU A 535 2.06 -6.60 21.74
CA GLU A 535 2.96 -7.25 20.78
C GLU A 535 3.63 -6.24 19.86
N LYS A 536 2.92 -5.21 19.38
CA LYS A 536 3.50 -4.08 18.66
C LYS A 536 4.67 -3.45 19.41
N ASN A 537 4.53 -3.31 20.73
CA ASN A 537 5.56 -2.70 21.57
C ASN A 537 6.81 -3.54 21.76
N LYS A 538 6.75 -4.86 21.52
CA LYS A 538 7.91 -5.76 21.53
C LYS A 538 8.71 -5.69 20.21
N LEU A 539 8.06 -5.27 19.14
CA LEU A 539 8.73 -5.13 17.86
C LEU A 539 9.63 -3.89 17.88
N PRO A 540 10.89 -4.01 17.45
CA PRO A 540 11.86 -2.90 17.45
C PRO A 540 11.44 -1.79 16.50
#